data_7e8ff9c74df29946f57b63be2c5f1f7d
#
_entry.id   7e8ff9c74df29946f57b63be2c5f1f7d
#
_cell.length_a   1.000
_cell.length_b   1.000
_cell.length_c   1.000
_cell.angle_alpha   90.00
_cell.angle_beta   90.00
_cell.angle_gamma   90.00
#
_symmetry.space_group_name_H-M   'P 1'
#
loop_
_entity.id
_entity.type
_entity.pdbx_description
1 polymer ?
#
loop_
_entity_poly.entity_id
_entity_poly.type
_entity_poly.pdbx_seq_one_letter_code
_entity_poly.pdbx_strand_id
1 'polypeptide(L)'
;MKFVDRTQEKERLTKILNMDRPTFTAIYGRRRLGKSALITRVITDNDIYYLADESEASAQRILLSKVIAQKFAGFDKVTYPDWETLFRSVNYRTEEKFTMVLDELPYMVKQSPELPSVLQKLIDEKGLKYNLVVCGSSQNMMYGLILDESSPLYGRAD
;
A
#
# COMPACT_ATOMS: atom_id res chain seq x y z
N MET A 1 -9.42 7.36 -4.07
CA MET A 1 -9.45 7.96 -5.42
C MET A 1 -10.35 7.15 -6.35
N LYS A 2 -11.21 7.80 -7.07
CA LYS A 2 -12.18 7.16 -7.96
C LYS A 2 -11.73 7.34 -9.43
N PHE A 3 -11.79 6.28 -10.24
CA PHE A 3 -11.32 6.30 -11.63
C PHE A 3 -12.41 6.79 -12.57
N VAL A 4 -12.53 8.10 -12.74
CA VAL A 4 -13.49 8.71 -13.67
C VAL A 4 -12.76 9.24 -14.91
N ASP A 5 -11.59 9.83 -14.74
CA ASP A 5 -10.78 10.38 -15.83
C ASP A 5 -9.32 10.06 -15.54
N ARG A 6 -8.70 9.26 -16.41
CA ARG A 6 -7.33 8.77 -16.24
C ARG A 6 -6.28 9.88 -16.20
N THR A 7 -6.46 10.94 -16.99
CA THR A 7 -5.49 12.02 -17.02
C THR A 7 -5.51 12.81 -15.72
N GLN A 8 -6.69 13.18 -15.24
CA GLN A 8 -6.84 13.89 -13.97
C GLN A 8 -6.39 13.04 -12.79
N GLU A 9 -6.76 11.75 -12.81
CA GLU A 9 -6.37 10.83 -11.75
C GLU A 9 -4.86 10.62 -11.70
N LYS A 10 -4.22 10.51 -12.86
CA LYS A 10 -2.77 10.39 -12.95
C LYS A 10 -2.07 11.61 -12.39
N GLU A 11 -2.52 12.81 -12.76
CA GLU A 11 -1.95 14.06 -12.28
C GLU A 11 -2.11 14.19 -10.76
N ARG A 12 -3.28 13.86 -10.26
CA ARG A 12 -3.58 13.92 -8.83
C ARG A 12 -2.71 12.96 -8.04
N LEU A 13 -2.61 11.71 -8.49
CA LEU A 13 -1.77 10.71 -7.82
C LEU A 13 -0.30 11.11 -7.86
N THR A 14 0.19 11.55 -9.01
CA THR A 14 1.57 12.00 -9.15
C THR A 14 1.86 13.15 -8.18
N LYS A 15 0.95 14.11 -8.07
CA LYS A 15 1.11 15.22 -7.15
C LYS A 15 1.19 14.76 -5.69
N ILE A 16 0.33 13.82 -5.30
CA ILE A 16 0.33 13.28 -3.94
C ILE A 16 1.66 12.57 -3.65
N LEU A 17 2.12 11.74 -4.58
CA LEU A 17 3.33 10.95 -4.38
C LEU A 17 4.60 11.80 -4.36
N ASN A 18 4.55 13.01 -4.92
CA ASN A 18 5.68 13.95 -4.94
C ASN A 18 5.66 14.99 -3.84
N MET A 19 4.75 14.89 -2.87
CA MET A 19 4.75 15.77 -1.72
C MET A 19 6.04 15.60 -0.90
N ASP A 20 6.43 16.64 -0.14
CA ASP A 20 7.66 16.63 0.67
C ASP A 20 7.56 15.77 1.93
N ARG A 21 6.58 14.89 2.01
CA ARG A 21 6.36 13.99 3.12
C ARG A 21 5.85 12.64 2.60
N PRO A 22 6.02 11.56 3.37
CA PRO A 22 5.33 10.31 3.04
C PRO A 22 3.82 10.50 3.05
N THR A 23 3.16 9.87 2.09
CA THR A 23 1.69 9.97 1.93
C THR A 23 1.05 8.60 1.99
N PHE A 24 -0.24 8.57 2.33
CA PHE A 24 -1.05 7.37 2.30
C PHE A 24 -2.21 7.60 1.34
N THR A 25 -2.33 6.77 0.30
CA THR A 25 -3.35 6.91 -0.72
C THR A 25 -4.11 5.60 -0.87
N ALA A 26 -5.42 5.70 -0.97
CA ALA A 26 -6.30 4.56 -1.25
C ALA A 26 -6.88 4.70 -2.66
N ILE A 27 -6.75 3.65 -3.46
CA ILE A 27 -7.26 3.60 -4.82
C ILE A 27 -8.24 2.43 -4.92
N TYR A 28 -9.44 2.70 -5.39
CA TYR A 28 -10.44 1.65 -5.56
C TYR A 28 -11.21 1.87 -6.85
N GLY A 29 -11.60 0.76 -7.46
CA GLY A 29 -12.30 0.76 -8.72
C GLY A 29 -12.25 -0.62 -9.35
N ARG A 30 -13.15 -0.85 -10.28
CA ARG A 30 -13.21 -2.13 -10.99
C ARG A 30 -11.96 -2.33 -11.83
N ARG A 31 -11.50 -3.57 -11.97
CA ARG A 31 -10.35 -3.90 -12.81
C ARG A 31 -10.44 -3.29 -14.21
N ARG A 32 -11.64 -3.27 -14.78
CA ARG A 32 -11.88 -2.76 -16.15
C ARG A 32 -11.79 -1.25 -16.27
N LEU A 33 -11.72 -0.52 -15.15
CA LEU A 33 -11.66 0.94 -15.15
C LEU A 33 -10.23 1.48 -15.13
N GLY A 34 -9.23 0.62 -15.27
CA GLY A 34 -7.86 1.06 -15.46
C GLY A 34 -7.07 1.35 -14.20
N LYS A 35 -7.48 0.80 -13.05
CA LYS A 35 -6.74 0.95 -11.79
C LYS A 35 -5.28 0.50 -11.95
N SER A 36 -5.06 -0.69 -12.49
CA SER A 36 -3.72 -1.24 -12.70
C SER A 36 -2.94 -0.42 -13.73
N ALA A 37 -3.60 0.05 -14.78
CA ALA A 37 -2.97 0.89 -15.79
C ALA A 37 -2.52 2.22 -15.20
N LEU A 38 -3.32 2.82 -14.31
CA LEU A 38 -2.94 4.05 -13.62
C LEU A 38 -1.70 3.86 -12.77
N ILE A 39 -1.69 2.81 -11.97
CA ILE A 39 -0.56 2.49 -11.09
C ILE A 39 0.71 2.28 -11.91
N THR A 40 0.63 1.48 -12.98
CA THR A 40 1.76 1.19 -13.86
C THR A 40 2.36 2.46 -14.46
N ARG A 41 1.54 3.48 -14.74
CA ARG A 41 2.01 4.73 -15.32
C ARG A 41 2.67 5.67 -14.32
N VAL A 42 2.40 5.50 -13.03
CA VAL A 42 2.86 6.41 -12.00
C VAL A 42 4.05 5.87 -11.24
N ILE A 43 4.13 4.56 -11.04
CA ILE A 43 5.26 3.95 -10.33
C ILE A 43 6.44 3.73 -11.29
N THR A 44 7.64 3.66 -10.71
CA THR A 44 8.89 3.46 -11.45
C THR A 44 9.59 2.19 -10.95
N ASP A 45 10.73 1.87 -11.54
CA ASP A 45 11.54 0.72 -11.11
C ASP A 45 12.10 0.89 -9.69
N ASN A 46 12.09 2.13 -9.17
CA ASN A 46 12.50 2.41 -7.79
C ASN A 46 11.40 2.13 -6.78
N ASP A 47 10.19 1.85 -7.24
CA ASP A 47 9.04 1.63 -6.38
C ASP A 47 8.78 0.15 -6.19
N ILE A 48 7.93 -0.19 -5.22
CA ILE A 48 7.59 -1.56 -4.88
C ILE A 48 6.12 -1.78 -5.18
N TYR A 49 5.81 -2.85 -5.91
CA TYR A 49 4.44 -3.24 -6.21
C TYR A 49 4.21 -4.68 -5.75
N TYR A 50 3.24 -4.88 -4.88
CA TYR A 50 2.85 -6.19 -4.39
C TYR A 50 1.37 -6.41 -4.68
N LEU A 51 1.07 -7.48 -5.41
CA LEU A 51 -0.29 -7.93 -5.65
C LEU A 51 -0.59 -9.06 -4.66
N ALA A 52 -1.46 -8.76 -3.70
CA ALA A 52 -1.83 -9.75 -2.68
C ALA A 52 -2.73 -10.84 -3.26
N ASP A 53 -2.61 -12.03 -2.71
CA ASP A 53 -3.47 -13.16 -3.03
C ASP A 53 -4.15 -13.69 -1.76
N GLU A 54 -4.84 -14.82 -1.86
CA GLU A 54 -5.58 -15.40 -0.74
C GLU A 54 -4.72 -16.29 0.17
N SER A 55 -3.41 -16.23 0.05
CA SER A 55 -2.50 -16.97 0.92
C SER A 55 -2.63 -16.55 2.38
N GLU A 56 -2.18 -17.42 3.29
CA GLU A 56 -2.15 -17.10 4.72
C GLU A 56 -1.21 -15.91 5.01
N ALA A 57 -1.42 -15.27 6.16
CA ALA A 57 -0.69 -14.06 6.53
C ALA A 57 0.83 -14.24 6.49
N SER A 58 1.34 -15.36 7.00
CA SER A 58 2.78 -15.63 6.99
C SER A 58 3.32 -15.78 5.57
N ALA A 59 2.56 -16.44 4.69
CA ALA A 59 2.94 -16.58 3.29
C ALA A 59 2.89 -15.22 2.57
N GLN A 60 1.88 -14.41 2.85
CA GLN A 60 1.80 -13.06 2.29
C GLN A 60 3.00 -12.21 2.69
N ARG A 61 3.43 -12.29 3.96
CA ARG A 61 4.62 -11.55 4.42
C ARG A 61 5.89 -12.02 3.70
N ILE A 62 6.03 -13.33 3.50
CA ILE A 62 7.17 -13.88 2.76
C ILE A 62 7.16 -13.37 1.31
N LEU A 63 6.00 -13.41 0.66
CA LEU A 63 5.87 -12.97 -0.73
C LEU A 63 6.19 -11.48 -0.87
N LEU A 64 5.65 -10.65 0.03
CA LEU A 64 5.97 -9.22 0.02
C LEU A 64 7.46 -8.98 0.27
N SER A 65 8.05 -9.73 1.20
CA SER A 65 9.48 -9.60 1.49
C SER A 65 10.34 -9.89 0.25
N LYS A 66 9.92 -10.86 -0.57
CA LYS A 66 10.63 -11.18 -1.82
C LYS A 66 10.49 -10.04 -2.83
N VAL A 67 9.33 -9.41 -2.90
CA VAL A 67 9.14 -8.25 -3.78
C VAL A 67 10.00 -7.09 -3.31
N ILE A 68 10.03 -6.83 -2.00
CA ILE A 68 10.87 -5.78 -1.42
C ILE A 68 12.35 -6.05 -1.67
N ALA A 69 12.76 -7.32 -1.67
CA ALA A 69 14.15 -7.70 -1.89
C ALA A 69 14.64 -7.36 -3.30
N GLN A 70 13.73 -7.16 -4.25
CA GLN A 70 14.10 -6.68 -5.59
C GLN A 70 14.71 -5.28 -5.55
N LYS A 71 14.29 -4.48 -4.57
CA LYS A 71 14.84 -3.14 -4.34
C LYS A 71 15.93 -3.15 -3.24
N PHE A 72 15.71 -3.91 -2.18
CA PHE A 72 16.60 -3.97 -1.02
C PHE A 72 17.09 -5.40 -0.85
N ALA A 73 18.25 -5.72 -1.46
CA ALA A 73 18.79 -7.06 -1.47
C ALA A 73 18.94 -7.62 -0.06
N GLY A 74 18.49 -8.86 0.13
CA GLY A 74 18.57 -9.54 1.41
C GLY A 74 17.38 -9.33 2.33
N PHE A 75 16.43 -8.46 1.95
CA PHE A 75 15.26 -8.18 2.80
C PHE A 75 14.46 -9.46 3.09
N ASP A 76 14.40 -10.39 2.14
CA ASP A 76 13.66 -11.64 2.26
C ASP A 76 14.40 -12.74 3.02
N LYS A 77 15.62 -12.49 3.46
CA LYS A 77 16.42 -13.47 4.21
C LYS A 77 16.10 -13.53 5.69
N VAL A 78 15.22 -12.64 6.16
CA VAL A 78 14.76 -12.57 7.53
C VAL A 78 13.28 -12.90 7.55
N THR A 79 12.81 -13.57 8.61
CA THR A 79 11.39 -13.81 8.82
C THR A 79 10.81 -12.67 9.64
N TYR A 80 9.73 -12.07 9.15
CA TYR A 80 9.04 -10.98 9.83
C TYR A 80 7.81 -11.54 10.56
N PRO A 81 7.75 -11.39 11.89
CA PRO A 81 6.69 -12.04 12.67
C PRO A 81 5.32 -11.38 12.51
N ASP A 82 5.29 -10.13 12.08
CA ASP A 82 4.06 -9.38 11.90
C ASP A 82 4.24 -8.27 10.86
N TRP A 83 3.14 -7.64 10.47
CA TRP A 83 3.16 -6.59 9.45
C TRP A 83 3.87 -5.33 9.95
N GLU A 84 3.67 -4.97 11.21
CA GLU A 84 4.31 -3.76 11.75
C GLU A 84 5.83 -3.86 11.64
N THR A 85 6.40 -5.00 12.06
CA THR A 85 7.84 -5.21 12.00
C THR A 85 8.34 -5.16 10.56
N LEU A 86 7.59 -5.77 9.63
CA LEU A 86 7.96 -5.76 8.23
C LEU A 86 8.00 -4.32 7.68
N PHE A 87 6.94 -3.55 7.88
CA PHE A 87 6.85 -2.18 7.35
C PHE A 87 7.90 -1.26 7.99
N ARG A 88 8.14 -1.40 9.31
CA ARG A 88 9.17 -0.60 9.98
C ARG A 88 10.57 -0.98 9.53
N SER A 89 10.80 -2.26 9.23
CA SER A 89 12.11 -2.73 8.74
C SER A 89 12.50 -2.10 7.41
N VAL A 90 11.53 -1.78 6.57
CA VAL A 90 11.79 -1.09 5.30
C VAL A 90 12.40 0.29 5.55
N ASN A 91 12.00 0.97 6.63
CA ASN A 91 12.53 2.30 6.94
C ASN A 91 14.05 2.29 7.12
N TYR A 92 14.62 1.20 7.63
CA TYR A 92 16.06 1.09 7.87
C TYR A 92 16.86 0.86 6.59
N ARG A 93 16.18 0.51 5.50
CA ARG A 93 16.81 0.22 4.23
C ARG A 93 16.77 1.39 3.27
N THR A 94 15.82 2.29 3.42
CA THR A 94 15.64 3.37 2.45
C THR A 94 16.23 4.68 2.97
N GLU A 95 16.96 5.36 2.08
CA GLU A 95 17.48 6.70 2.33
C GLU A 95 16.60 7.75 1.65
N GLU A 96 15.89 7.37 0.60
CA GLU A 96 15.05 8.26 -0.17
C GLU A 96 13.60 7.79 -0.14
N LYS A 97 12.68 8.73 -0.27
CA LYS A 97 11.27 8.41 -0.36
C LYS A 97 10.99 7.68 -1.68
N PHE A 98 10.26 6.60 -1.60
CA PHE A 98 9.77 5.83 -2.74
C PHE A 98 8.30 5.49 -2.48
N THR A 99 7.66 4.74 -3.38
CA THR A 99 6.26 4.34 -3.22
C THR A 99 6.15 2.82 -3.12
N MET A 100 5.43 2.36 -2.11
CA MET A 100 5.05 0.96 -1.97
C MET A 100 3.56 0.83 -2.26
N VAL A 101 3.22 -0.04 -3.21
CA VAL A 101 1.82 -0.31 -3.59
C VAL A 101 1.44 -1.68 -3.06
N LEU A 102 0.38 -1.72 -2.27
CA LEU A 102 -0.26 -2.95 -1.80
C LEU A 102 -1.58 -3.10 -2.56
N ASP A 103 -1.56 -3.89 -3.63
CA ASP A 103 -2.74 -4.09 -4.46
C ASP A 103 -3.55 -5.29 -3.94
N GLU A 104 -4.86 -5.18 -4.03
CA GLU A 104 -5.83 -6.11 -3.45
C GLU A 104 -5.66 -6.23 -1.94
N LEU A 105 -5.56 -5.07 -1.28
CA LEU A 105 -5.47 -4.97 0.18
C LEU A 105 -6.50 -5.82 0.92
N PRO A 106 -7.76 -5.94 0.46
CA PRO A 106 -8.75 -6.77 1.15
C PRO A 106 -8.31 -8.20 1.39
N TYR A 107 -7.50 -8.81 0.51
CA TYR A 107 -6.97 -10.15 0.75
C TYR A 107 -6.00 -10.18 1.93
N MET A 108 -5.23 -9.12 2.12
CA MET A 108 -4.33 -9.01 3.27
C MET A 108 -5.12 -8.85 4.57
N VAL A 109 -6.15 -8.00 4.55
CA VAL A 109 -6.97 -7.73 5.73
C VAL A 109 -7.79 -8.97 6.13
N LYS A 110 -8.24 -9.75 5.16
CA LYS A 110 -8.96 -10.98 5.44
C LYS A 110 -8.13 -11.95 6.27
N GLN A 111 -6.84 -12.06 5.96
CA GLN A 111 -5.92 -12.92 6.69
C GLN A 111 -5.34 -12.25 7.94
N SER A 112 -5.31 -10.93 7.95
CA SER A 112 -4.76 -10.14 9.05
C SER A 112 -5.73 -9.01 9.39
N PRO A 113 -6.81 -9.30 10.14
CA PRO A 113 -7.82 -8.28 10.48
C PRO A 113 -7.23 -7.08 11.25
N GLU A 114 -6.10 -7.25 11.89
CA GLU A 114 -5.41 -6.18 12.61
C GLU A 114 -4.67 -5.20 11.69
N LEU A 115 -4.52 -5.53 10.40
CA LEU A 115 -3.70 -4.72 9.49
C LEU A 115 -4.17 -3.26 9.39
N PRO A 116 -5.47 -2.95 9.29
CA PRO A 116 -5.88 -1.54 9.27
C PRO A 116 -5.43 -0.78 10.52
N SER A 117 -5.45 -1.40 11.68
CA SER A 117 -4.98 -0.76 12.92
C SER A 117 -3.47 -0.57 12.93
N VAL A 118 -2.73 -1.52 12.37
CA VAL A 118 -1.28 -1.38 12.20
C VAL A 118 -0.96 -0.21 11.29
N LEU A 119 -1.64 -0.10 10.16
CA LEU A 119 -1.44 1.01 9.22
C LEU A 119 -1.82 2.34 9.85
N GLN A 120 -2.94 2.40 10.59
CA GLN A 120 -3.34 3.59 11.32
C GLN A 120 -2.23 4.07 12.25
N LYS A 121 -1.68 3.16 13.04
CA LYS A 121 -0.61 3.46 13.98
C LYS A 121 0.62 4.03 13.26
N LEU A 122 1.04 3.37 12.19
CA LEU A 122 2.21 3.81 11.43
C LEU A 122 2.01 5.18 10.80
N ILE A 123 0.80 5.44 10.27
CA ILE A 123 0.47 6.72 9.65
C ILE A 123 0.41 7.82 10.71
N ASP A 124 -0.28 7.58 11.82
CA ASP A 124 -0.48 8.57 12.88
C ASP A 124 0.84 8.92 13.59
N GLU A 125 1.73 7.96 13.74
CA GLU A 125 3.06 8.19 14.32
C GLU A 125 4.06 8.81 13.34
N LYS A 126 3.67 8.97 12.07
CA LYS A 126 4.57 9.36 10.98
C LYS A 126 5.79 8.43 10.92
N GLY A 127 5.51 7.14 11.11
CA GLY A 127 6.53 6.11 11.24
C GLY A 127 7.01 5.49 9.94
N LEU A 128 6.49 5.93 8.79
CA LEU A 128 6.92 5.44 7.48
C LEU A 128 7.76 6.51 6.78
N LYS A 129 8.84 6.08 6.13
CA LYS A 129 9.71 6.96 5.34
C LYS A 129 9.38 6.91 3.85
N TYR A 130 8.32 6.22 3.48
CA TYR A 130 7.92 5.99 2.09
C TYR A 130 6.43 6.21 1.93
N ASN A 131 6.01 6.46 0.69
CA ASN A 131 4.59 6.53 0.37
C ASN A 131 3.98 5.14 0.40
N LEU A 132 2.76 5.05 0.88
CA LEU A 132 1.99 3.81 0.86
C LEU A 132 0.73 4.03 0.04
N VAL A 133 0.55 3.21 -0.99
CA VAL A 133 -0.65 3.19 -1.82
C VAL A 133 -1.33 1.84 -1.60
N VAL A 134 -2.58 1.87 -1.19
CA VAL A 134 -3.38 0.66 -1.03
C VAL A 134 -4.49 0.64 -2.06
N CYS A 135 -4.73 -0.51 -2.65
CA CYS A 135 -5.66 -0.65 -3.76
C CYS A 135 -6.57 -1.85 -3.56
N GLY A 136 -7.74 -1.78 -4.14
CA GLY A 136 -8.67 -2.91 -4.20
C GLY A 136 -9.65 -2.75 -5.35
N SER A 137 -10.03 -3.86 -5.96
CA SER A 137 -11.01 -3.88 -7.06
C SER A 137 -12.46 -3.87 -6.57
N SER A 138 -12.69 -4.22 -5.30
CA SER A 138 -14.03 -4.19 -4.70
C SER A 138 -14.27 -2.86 -4.00
N GLN A 139 -15.22 -2.08 -4.54
CA GLN A 139 -15.58 -0.80 -3.93
C GLN A 139 -16.15 -0.98 -2.52
N ASN A 140 -16.98 -2.01 -2.32
CA ASN A 140 -17.61 -2.26 -1.02
C ASN A 140 -16.57 -2.58 0.06
N MET A 141 -15.61 -3.43 -0.26
CA MET A 141 -14.57 -3.81 0.69
C MET A 141 -13.66 -2.63 0.99
N MET A 142 -13.24 -1.88 -0.04
CA MET A 142 -12.40 -0.70 0.16
C MET A 142 -13.14 0.41 0.91
N TYR A 143 -14.45 0.58 0.63
CA TYR A 143 -15.25 1.53 1.40
C TYR A 143 -15.22 1.19 2.89
N GLY A 144 -15.46 -0.07 3.24
CA GLY A 144 -15.44 -0.51 4.64
C GLY A 144 -14.10 -0.29 5.32
N LEU A 145 -13.00 -0.37 4.57
CA LEU A 145 -11.66 -0.20 5.14
C LEU A 145 -11.25 1.27 5.27
N ILE A 146 -11.67 2.13 4.35
CA ILE A 146 -11.13 3.49 4.23
C ILE A 146 -12.13 4.57 4.60
N LEU A 147 -13.38 4.43 4.17
CA LEU A 147 -14.38 5.49 4.28
C LEU A 147 -15.41 5.30 5.39
N ASP A 148 -15.50 4.11 5.96
CA ASP A 148 -16.40 3.84 7.09
C ASP A 148 -15.83 4.49 8.35
N GLU A 149 -16.64 5.30 9.04
CA GLU A 149 -16.22 6.01 10.25
C GLU A 149 -15.71 5.08 11.35
N SER A 150 -16.16 3.82 11.37
CA SER A 150 -15.69 2.84 12.34
C SER A 150 -14.34 2.23 11.98
N SER A 151 -13.84 2.46 10.76
CA SER A 151 -12.56 1.90 10.33
C SER A 151 -11.38 2.66 10.92
N PRO A 152 -10.31 1.96 11.34
CA PRO A 152 -9.09 2.62 11.78
C PRO A 152 -8.47 3.56 10.75
N LEU A 153 -8.70 3.31 9.47
CA LEU A 153 -8.10 4.12 8.39
C LEU A 153 -8.97 5.31 7.95
N TYR A 154 -10.13 5.47 8.58
CA TYR A 154 -11.02 6.59 8.26
C TYR A 154 -10.30 7.94 8.40
N GLY A 155 -10.37 8.73 7.35
CA GLY A 155 -9.79 10.08 7.36
C GLY A 155 -8.28 10.16 7.21
N ARG A 156 -7.58 9.04 7.00
CA ARG A 156 -6.11 9.03 6.89
C ARG A 156 -5.58 9.12 5.47
N ALA A 157 -6.42 8.87 4.46
CA ALA A 157 -5.96 8.91 3.07
C ALA A 157 -5.79 10.35 2.58
N ASP A 158 -4.71 10.56 1.83
CA ASP A 158 -4.40 11.84 1.18
C ASP A 158 -5.19 12.08 -0.12
#